data_de5133f00dc09fa9cb3e185e715cf2cb
#
_entry.id   de5133f00dc09fa9cb3e185e715cf2cb
#
_cell.length_a   1.000
_cell.length_b   1.000
_cell.length_c   1.000
_cell.angle_alpha   90.00
_cell.angle_beta   90.00
_cell.angle_gamma   90.00
#
_symmetry.space_group_name_H-M   'P 1'
#
loop_
_entity.id
_entity.type
_entity.pdbx_description
1 polymer ?
#
loop_
_entity_poly.entity_id
_entity_poly.type
_entity_poly.pdbx_seq_one_letter_code
_entity_poly.pdbx_strand_id
1 'polypeptide(L)'
;MRKYLEQCRYRRRPVKLNAEVSVEVKKGNVTKKYLVPVKVINLSIQGCCIITHTVLLNGKHLFLEDIGSKEIEIRIYLPKNLIIVPAKVIWFDYAEEYKGFKIGLSFGFVKDTDLNLLKRYLSSRDSAII
;
A
#
# COMPACT_ATOMS: atom_id res chain seq x y z
N MET A 1 10.48 -11.33 -9.21
CA MET A 1 9.03 -11.51 -9.11
C MET A 1 8.63 -12.66 -8.21
N ARG A 2 9.16 -13.83 -8.42
CA ARG A 2 8.83 -14.98 -7.57
C ARG A 2 9.26 -14.81 -6.12
N LYS A 3 10.37 -14.12 -5.88
CA LYS A 3 10.94 -14.03 -4.53
C LYS A 3 10.00 -13.46 -3.49
N TYR A 4 9.27 -12.40 -3.82
CA TYR A 4 8.38 -11.85 -2.81
C TYR A 4 7.06 -12.58 -2.73
N LEU A 5 6.64 -13.31 -3.75
CA LEU A 5 5.53 -14.22 -3.61
C LEU A 5 5.86 -15.31 -2.60
N GLU A 6 7.10 -15.78 -2.63
CA GLU A 6 7.59 -16.77 -1.66
C GLU A 6 7.75 -16.18 -0.27
N GLN A 7 8.05 -14.87 -0.18
CA GLN A 7 8.18 -14.17 1.09
C GLN A 7 6.84 -13.85 1.73
N CYS A 8 5.75 -13.89 0.97
CA CYS A 8 4.42 -13.63 1.49
C CYS A 8 3.91 -14.84 2.25
N ARG A 9 4.25 -14.92 3.53
CA ARG A 9 3.83 -16.01 4.39
C ARG A 9 2.35 -15.98 4.70
N TYR A 10 1.76 -14.80 4.63
CA TYR A 10 0.34 -14.63 4.86
C TYR A 10 -0.39 -14.53 3.54
N ARG A 11 -1.49 -15.25 3.46
CA ARG A 11 -2.28 -15.29 2.26
C ARG A 11 -2.90 -13.94 1.98
N ARG A 12 -2.58 -13.37 0.83
CA ARG A 12 -3.20 -12.14 0.36
C ARG A 12 -4.51 -12.47 -0.32
N ARG A 13 -5.51 -11.68 -0.01
CA ARG A 13 -6.81 -11.82 -0.64
C ARG A 13 -7.00 -10.74 -1.69
N PRO A 14 -7.54 -11.08 -2.87
CA PRO A 14 -7.88 -10.07 -3.87
C PRO A 14 -8.99 -9.18 -3.33
N VAL A 15 -8.82 -7.89 -3.48
CA VAL A 15 -9.78 -6.89 -3.02
C VAL A 15 -9.84 -5.75 -4.02
N LYS A 16 -10.81 -4.86 -3.84
CA LYS A 16 -10.89 -3.60 -4.58
C LYS A 16 -11.21 -2.51 -3.58
N LEU A 17 -10.19 -1.86 -3.09
CA LEU A 17 -10.35 -0.83 -2.08
C LEU A 17 -9.67 0.45 -2.53
N ASN A 18 -10.28 1.57 -2.18
CA ASN A 18 -9.65 2.87 -2.37
C ASN A 18 -8.69 3.11 -1.21
N ALA A 19 -7.60 3.79 -1.51
CA ALA A 19 -6.61 4.14 -0.51
C ALA A 19 -5.87 5.39 -0.93
N GLU A 20 -5.13 5.95 0.01
CA GLU A 20 -4.25 7.09 -0.23
C GLU A 20 -2.92 6.81 0.43
N VAL A 21 -1.84 7.07 -0.30
CA VAL A 21 -0.49 6.94 0.25
C VAL A 21 0.01 8.35 0.59
N SER A 22 0.46 8.52 1.81
CA SER A 22 1.07 9.76 2.26
C SER A 22 2.57 9.66 2.03
N VAL A 23 3.10 10.54 1.17
CA VAL A 23 4.54 10.59 0.89
C VAL A 23 5.07 11.97 1.22
N GLU A 24 6.27 12.01 1.80
CA GLU A 24 6.95 13.24 2.10
C GLU A 24 8.05 13.47 1.08
N VAL A 25 8.08 14.69 0.54
CA VAL A 25 9.12 15.10 -0.40
C VAL A 25 9.87 16.24 0.22
N LYS A 26 11.17 16.04 0.43
CA LYS A 26 12.06 17.06 0.93
C LYS A 26 12.64 17.85 -0.23
N LYS A 27 12.50 19.17 -0.15
CA LYS A 27 13.09 20.07 -1.13
C LYS A 27 13.80 21.19 -0.36
N GLY A 28 15.12 21.07 -0.23
CA GLY A 28 15.90 21.97 0.62
C GLY A 28 15.51 21.77 2.08
N ASN A 29 15.13 22.86 2.75
CA ASN A 29 14.68 22.82 4.15
C ASN A 29 13.18 22.63 4.29
N VAL A 30 12.46 22.46 3.19
CA VAL A 30 11.01 22.35 3.19
C VAL A 30 10.61 20.90 2.94
N THR A 31 9.77 20.36 3.82
CA THR A 31 9.19 19.04 3.65
C THR A 31 7.71 19.22 3.31
N LYS A 32 7.30 18.68 2.18
CA LYS A 32 5.89 18.68 1.77
C LYS A 32 5.33 17.28 1.81
N LYS A 33 4.12 17.17 2.32
CA LYS A 33 3.39 15.91 2.40
C LYS A 33 2.33 15.88 1.31
N TYR A 34 2.31 14.79 0.55
CA TYR A 34 1.35 14.60 -0.53
C TYR A 34 0.54 13.35 -0.27
N LEU A 35 -0.74 13.40 -0.58
CA LEU A 35 -1.63 12.25 -0.56
C LEU A 35 -1.84 11.79 -1.99
N VAL A 36 -1.40 10.59 -2.29
CA VAL A 36 -1.50 10.01 -3.63
C VAL A 36 -2.62 8.98 -3.63
N PRO A 37 -3.67 9.17 -4.44
CA PRO A 37 -4.74 8.17 -4.50
C PRO A 37 -4.26 6.92 -5.20
N VAL A 38 -4.59 5.77 -4.62
CA VAL A 38 -4.20 4.46 -5.15
C VAL A 38 -5.35 3.48 -4.99
N LYS A 39 -5.22 2.32 -5.61
CA LYS A 39 -6.17 1.22 -5.46
C LYS A 39 -5.45 0.05 -4.81
N VAL A 40 -6.04 -0.53 -3.80
CA VAL A 40 -5.53 -1.76 -3.19
C VAL A 40 -6.16 -2.93 -3.92
N ILE A 41 -5.34 -3.79 -4.48
CA ILE A 41 -5.81 -4.95 -5.27
C ILE A 41 -5.64 -6.27 -4.56
N ASN A 42 -4.80 -6.34 -3.54
CA ASN A 42 -4.76 -7.47 -2.62
C ASN A 42 -4.32 -7.00 -1.25
N LEU A 43 -4.68 -7.76 -0.24
CA LEU A 43 -4.51 -7.34 1.14
C LEU A 43 -4.31 -8.54 2.06
N SER A 44 -3.40 -8.39 3.02
CA SER A 44 -3.18 -9.34 4.11
C SER A 44 -2.90 -8.54 5.38
N ILE A 45 -2.70 -9.25 6.49
CA ILE A 45 -2.34 -8.55 7.73
C ILE A 45 -0.90 -8.03 7.73
N GLN A 46 -0.09 -8.45 6.77
CA GLN A 46 1.32 -8.04 6.69
C GLN A 46 1.59 -7.03 5.59
N GLY A 47 0.70 -6.86 4.66
CA GLY A 47 0.96 -5.95 3.56
C GLY A 47 -0.13 -5.95 2.51
N CYS A 48 0.14 -5.24 1.44
CA CYS A 48 -0.81 -5.13 0.34
C CYS A 48 -0.08 -4.85 -0.97
N CYS A 49 -0.80 -4.99 -2.06
CA CYS A 49 -0.35 -4.53 -3.36
C CYS A 49 -1.29 -3.41 -3.81
N ILE A 50 -0.70 -2.33 -4.25
CA ILE A 50 -1.47 -1.18 -4.74
C ILE A 50 -1.19 -0.94 -6.22
N ILE A 51 -2.14 -0.28 -6.87
CA ILE A 51 -1.99 0.21 -8.24
C ILE A 51 -2.03 1.73 -8.19
N THR A 52 -1.08 2.36 -8.86
CA THR A 52 -1.06 3.80 -8.98
C THR A 52 -0.61 4.21 -10.37
N HIS A 53 -1.14 5.33 -10.83
CA HIS A 53 -0.71 5.95 -12.10
C HIS A 53 0.27 7.10 -11.84
N THR A 54 0.40 7.52 -10.59
CA THR A 54 1.23 8.66 -10.20
C THR A 54 2.48 8.15 -9.50
N VAL A 55 3.61 8.19 -10.20
CA VAL A 55 4.89 7.78 -9.63
C VAL A 55 5.92 8.88 -9.64
N LEU A 56 5.69 9.95 -10.42
CA LEU A 56 6.57 11.11 -10.47
C LEU A 56 5.83 12.33 -9.96
N LEU A 57 6.48 13.09 -9.09
CA LEU A 57 5.97 14.34 -8.59
C LEU A 57 7.14 15.34 -8.58
N ASN A 58 6.98 16.44 -9.30
CA ASN A 58 8.02 17.46 -9.43
C ASN A 58 9.36 16.88 -9.89
N GLY A 59 9.30 15.90 -10.81
CA GLY A 59 10.48 15.27 -11.38
C GLY A 59 11.12 14.20 -10.50
N LYS A 60 10.56 13.94 -9.32
CA LYS A 60 11.06 12.89 -8.44
C LYS A 60 10.14 11.69 -8.41
N HIS A 61 10.74 10.51 -8.44
CA HIS A 61 10.00 9.26 -8.32
C HIS A 61 9.59 9.07 -6.86
N LEU A 62 8.30 8.91 -6.62
CA LEU A 62 7.76 8.87 -5.26
C LEU A 62 8.13 7.61 -4.47
N PHE A 63 8.40 6.52 -5.17
CA PHE A 63 8.56 5.23 -4.51
C PHE A 63 9.94 4.60 -4.73
N LEU A 64 10.54 4.82 -5.89
CA LEU A 64 11.71 4.04 -6.29
C LEU A 64 12.98 4.38 -5.52
N GLU A 65 13.20 5.65 -5.23
CA GLU A 65 14.43 6.09 -4.56
C GLU A 65 14.57 5.56 -3.14
N ASP A 66 13.46 5.21 -2.51
CA ASP A 66 13.43 4.85 -1.10
C ASP A 66 12.93 3.44 -0.85
N ILE A 67 13.05 2.55 -1.83
CA ILE A 67 12.60 1.17 -1.67
C ILE A 67 13.35 0.52 -0.50
N GLY A 68 12.57 0.05 0.48
CA GLY A 68 13.07 -0.66 1.63
C GLY A 68 13.64 0.20 2.75
N SER A 69 13.84 1.50 2.52
CA SER A 69 14.47 2.37 3.51
C SER A 69 13.53 3.41 4.12
N LYS A 70 12.51 3.82 3.39
CA LYS A 70 11.61 4.88 3.83
C LYS A 70 10.25 4.33 4.17
N GLU A 71 9.78 4.72 5.35
CA GLU A 71 8.43 4.38 5.77
C GLU A 71 7.46 5.41 5.23
N ILE A 72 6.40 4.93 4.62
CA ILE A 72 5.28 5.74 4.16
C ILE A 72 4.05 5.36 4.97
N GLU A 73 2.98 6.11 4.80
CA GLU A 73 1.74 5.83 5.49
C GLU A 73 0.65 5.59 4.46
N ILE A 74 -0.09 4.51 4.61
CA ILE A 74 -1.21 4.22 3.72
C ILE A 74 -2.52 4.28 4.48
N ARG A 75 -3.48 5.00 3.91
CA ARG A 75 -4.85 5.09 4.40
C ARG A 75 -5.71 4.20 3.54
N ILE A 76 -6.25 3.15 4.13
CA ILE A 76 -7.07 2.17 3.42
C ILE A 76 -8.52 2.34 3.86
N TYR A 77 -9.39 2.59 2.88
CA TYR A 77 -10.82 2.77 3.14
C TYR A 77 -11.50 1.41 3.06
N LEU A 78 -11.64 0.77 4.21
CA LEU A 78 -12.45 -0.44 4.35
C LEU A 78 -13.93 -0.06 4.24
N PRO A 79 -14.82 -1.00 3.94
CA PRO A 79 -16.23 -0.65 3.73
C PRO A 79 -16.88 0.14 4.86
N LYS A 80 -16.47 -0.08 6.09
CA LYS A 80 -17.06 0.60 7.26
C LYS A 80 -16.05 1.38 8.08
N ASN A 81 -14.78 1.29 7.75
CA ASN A 81 -13.74 1.86 8.60
C ASN A 81 -12.56 2.34 7.76
N LEU A 82 -11.86 3.34 8.26
CA LEU A 82 -10.58 3.77 7.71
C LEU A 82 -9.47 3.26 8.62
N ILE A 83 -8.46 2.63 8.02
CA ILE A 83 -7.25 2.28 8.77
C ILE A 83 -6.07 3.07 8.21
N ILE A 84 -5.15 3.43 9.07
CA ILE A 84 -3.94 4.17 8.72
C ILE A 84 -2.75 3.35 9.18
N VAL A 85 -1.93 2.91 8.26
CA VAL A 85 -0.90 1.92 8.54
C VAL A 85 0.44 2.38 7.99
N PRO A 86 1.51 2.32 8.79
CA PRO A 86 2.84 2.55 8.24
C PRO A 86 3.25 1.39 7.34
N ALA A 87 3.96 1.70 6.28
CA ALA A 87 4.32 0.70 5.28
C ALA A 87 5.65 1.05 4.64
N LYS A 88 6.29 0.03 4.07
CA LYS A 88 7.50 0.19 3.28
C LYS A 88 7.31 -0.43 1.91
N VAL A 89 7.86 0.21 0.89
CA VAL A 89 7.85 -0.33 -0.47
C VAL A 89 8.85 -1.48 -0.53
N ILE A 90 8.38 -2.65 -0.93
CA ILE A 90 9.24 -3.83 -1.04
C ILE A 90 9.50 -4.23 -2.49
N TRP A 91 8.62 -3.86 -3.41
CA TRP A 91 8.86 -4.07 -4.83
C TRP A 91 7.97 -3.13 -5.65
N PHE A 92 8.36 -2.98 -6.92
CA PHE A 92 7.75 -2.03 -7.82
C PHE A 92 7.83 -2.60 -9.24
N ASP A 93 6.73 -2.56 -9.97
CA ASP A 93 6.69 -3.11 -11.32
C ASP A 93 5.64 -2.39 -12.15
N TYR A 94 5.85 -2.33 -13.46
CA TYR A 94 4.85 -1.81 -14.38
C TYR A 94 3.81 -2.89 -14.64
N ALA A 95 2.55 -2.51 -14.62
CA ALA A 95 1.43 -3.43 -14.84
C ALA A 95 0.67 -2.98 -16.08
N GLU A 96 0.89 -3.67 -17.19
CA GLU A 96 0.29 -3.36 -18.48
C GLU A 96 -1.25 -3.40 -18.41
N GLU A 97 -1.80 -4.39 -17.72
CA GLU A 97 -3.25 -4.56 -17.59
C GLU A 97 -3.95 -3.38 -16.93
N TYR A 98 -3.23 -2.64 -16.11
CA TYR A 98 -3.77 -1.46 -15.43
C TYR A 98 -3.30 -0.15 -16.04
N LYS A 99 -2.38 -0.22 -17.00
CA LYS A 99 -1.68 0.95 -17.55
C LYS A 99 -1.10 1.82 -16.45
N GLY A 100 -0.49 1.17 -15.47
CA GLY A 100 0.04 1.84 -14.29
C GLY A 100 1.07 0.95 -13.61
N PHE A 101 1.31 1.23 -12.33
CA PHE A 101 2.35 0.55 -11.57
C PHE A 101 1.76 -0.24 -10.42
N LYS A 102 2.24 -1.47 -10.26
CA LYS A 102 1.99 -2.28 -9.08
C LYS A 102 3.10 -2.02 -8.08
N ILE A 103 2.72 -1.81 -6.84
CA ILE A 103 3.67 -1.58 -5.75
C ILE A 103 3.31 -2.50 -4.61
N GLY A 104 4.28 -3.30 -4.19
CA GLY A 104 4.12 -4.17 -3.02
C GLY A 104 4.55 -3.42 -1.78
N LEU A 105 3.68 -3.42 -0.78
CA LEU A 105 3.92 -2.76 0.50
C LEU A 105 3.93 -3.78 1.63
N SER A 106 4.89 -3.64 2.52
CA SER A 106 4.94 -4.39 3.77
C SER A 106 4.55 -3.44 4.90
N PHE A 107 3.58 -3.85 5.72
CA PHE A 107 3.15 -3.02 6.83
C PHE A 107 4.20 -3.00 7.95
N GLY A 108 4.39 -1.84 8.56
CA GLY A 108 5.15 -1.71 9.77
C GLY A 108 4.29 -2.04 10.98
N PHE A 109 4.51 -1.33 12.08
CA PHE A 109 3.72 -1.53 13.29
C PHE A 109 2.29 -1.03 13.08
N VAL A 110 1.33 -1.93 13.19
CA VAL A 110 -0.09 -1.61 13.06
C VAL A 110 -0.69 -1.52 14.45
N LYS A 111 -1.38 -0.42 14.74
CA LYS A 111 -2.06 -0.24 16.02
C LYS A 111 -3.09 -1.35 16.23
N ASP A 112 -3.29 -1.76 17.47
CA ASP A 112 -4.23 -2.84 17.79
C ASP A 112 -5.63 -2.59 17.25
N THR A 113 -6.11 -1.35 17.32
CA THR A 113 -7.43 -1.00 16.80
C THR A 113 -7.51 -1.23 15.30
N ASP A 114 -6.50 -0.76 14.55
CA ASP A 114 -6.46 -0.92 13.10
C ASP A 114 -6.23 -2.37 12.71
N LEU A 115 -5.39 -3.08 13.44
CA LEU A 115 -5.14 -4.49 13.21
C LEU A 115 -6.41 -5.32 13.38
N ASN A 116 -7.19 -5.01 14.42
CA ASN A 116 -8.45 -5.71 14.66
C ASN A 116 -9.46 -5.44 13.53
N LEU A 117 -9.54 -4.20 13.06
CA LEU A 117 -10.40 -3.85 11.93
C LEU A 117 -9.98 -4.60 10.67
N LEU A 118 -8.68 -4.65 10.42
CA LEU A 118 -8.12 -5.35 9.28
C LEU A 118 -8.40 -6.85 9.34
N LYS A 119 -8.16 -7.48 10.49
CA LYS A 119 -8.45 -8.89 10.69
C LYS A 119 -9.92 -9.20 10.49
N ARG A 120 -10.79 -8.35 11.02
CA ARG A 120 -12.23 -8.51 10.89
C ARG A 120 -12.66 -8.43 9.42
N TYR A 121 -12.13 -7.47 8.70
CA TYR A 121 -12.42 -7.33 7.27
C TYR A 121 -11.97 -8.57 6.51
N LEU A 122 -10.74 -9.03 6.74
CA LEU A 122 -10.17 -10.17 6.01
C LEU A 122 -10.87 -11.49 6.32
N SER A 123 -11.45 -11.62 7.50
CA SER A 123 -12.21 -12.81 7.87
C SER A 123 -13.67 -12.73 7.47
N SER A 124 -14.13 -11.58 6.97
CA SER A 124 -15.52 -11.39 6.57
C SER A 124 -15.81 -12.10 5.25
N ARG A 125 -17.08 -12.39 5.01
CA ARG A 125 -17.53 -12.99 3.76
C ARG A 125 -17.32 -12.07 2.57
N ASP A 126 -17.41 -10.78 2.80
CA ASP A 126 -17.24 -9.77 1.75
C ASP A 126 -15.85 -9.84 1.13
N SER A 127 -14.82 -10.05 1.94
CA SER A 127 -13.47 -10.19 1.43
C SER A 127 -13.24 -11.53 0.73
N ALA A 128 -14.01 -12.55 1.08
CA ALA A 128 -13.86 -13.89 0.51
C ALA A 128 -14.55 -14.05 -0.83
N ILE A 129 -15.48 -13.19 -1.16
CA ILE A 129 -16.29 -13.29 -2.36
C ILE A 129 -15.64 -12.64 -3.58
N ILE A 130 -14.69 -11.83 -3.36
CA ILE A 130 -14.05 -11.04 -4.42
C ILE A 130 -13.24 -11.88 -5.40
#